data_276db1472be6a6f3a590ec0dd786e9da
#
_entry.id   276db1472be6a6f3a590ec0dd786e9da
#
_cell.length_a   1.000
_cell.length_b   1.000
_cell.length_c   1.000
_cell.angle_alpha   90.00
_cell.angle_beta   90.00
_cell.angle_gamma   90.00
#
_symmetry.space_group_name_H-M   'P 1'
#
loop_
_entity.id
_entity.type
_entity.pdbx_description
1 polymer ?
#
loop_
_entity_poly.entity_id
_entity_poly.type
_entity_poly.pdbx_seq_one_letter_code
_entity_poly.pdbx_strand_id
1 'polypeptide(L)'
;MIELQNLGCHNINFVTPTPQVPAILKSLEIAIEKGLKIPLVYNTSSYDSLEVLKLLDGIFDIYLPDAKYSDDKIAQKYSNAPNYFEIMKSAIKEMHRQVGDLIISNLKSQNSKLKLKFQNFGDISEGVALRGLIVRHLVLPNNLAGSEKIFEFIANEISKNTFLNIMDQYWPAYKAHQYPELSRRITKEEFAKVINLAKKFGLKRLYF
;
A
#
# COMPACT_ATOMS: atom_id res chain seq x y z
N MET A 1 -7.89 4.58 19.86
CA MET A 1 -7.11 5.62 19.15
C MET A 1 -6.35 6.51 20.12
N ILE A 2 -6.98 7.22 21.00
CA ILE A 2 -6.31 8.11 21.98
C ILE A 2 -5.28 7.38 22.85
N GLU A 3 -5.57 6.16 23.28
CA GLU A 3 -4.62 5.35 24.02
C GLU A 3 -3.34 5.06 23.24
N LEU A 4 -3.45 4.70 21.94
CA LEU A 4 -2.29 4.50 21.08
C LEU A 4 -1.47 5.77 20.91
N GLN A 5 -2.13 6.92 20.77
CA GLN A 5 -1.44 8.22 20.72
C GLN A 5 -0.69 8.48 22.02
N ASN A 6 -1.31 8.24 23.18
CA ASN A 6 -0.68 8.45 24.49
C ASN A 6 0.48 7.48 24.75
N LEU A 7 0.47 6.30 24.12
CA LEU A 7 1.59 5.34 24.13
C LEU A 7 2.74 5.76 23.20
N GLY A 8 2.61 6.87 22.49
CA GLY A 8 3.65 7.38 21.57
C GLY A 8 3.67 6.72 20.20
N CYS A 9 2.58 6.08 19.77
CA CYS A 9 2.45 5.59 18.39
C CYS A 9 2.48 6.77 17.42
N HIS A 10 3.18 6.61 16.30
CA HIS A 10 3.32 7.68 15.29
C HIS A 10 2.18 7.72 14.26
N ASN A 11 1.31 6.74 14.21
CA ASN A 11 0.10 6.71 13.38
C ASN A 11 -0.92 5.70 13.91
N ILE A 12 -2.12 5.71 13.34
CA ILE A 12 -3.15 4.67 13.52
C ILE A 12 -3.41 4.01 12.18
N ASN A 13 -3.12 2.72 12.09
CA ASN A 13 -3.30 1.93 10.87
C ASN A 13 -4.60 1.14 10.93
N PHE A 14 -5.56 1.52 10.08
CA PHE A 14 -6.80 0.79 9.88
C PHE A 14 -6.59 -0.26 8.79
N VAL A 15 -6.51 -1.52 9.20
CA VAL A 15 -6.28 -2.64 8.28
C VAL A 15 -7.62 -3.18 7.78
N THR A 16 -7.78 -3.23 6.47
CA THR A 16 -9.03 -3.64 5.78
C THR A 16 -10.26 -2.85 6.28
N PRO A 17 -10.20 -1.51 6.25
CA PRO A 17 -11.25 -0.68 6.86
C PRO A 17 -12.54 -0.63 6.06
N THR A 18 -12.54 -1.06 4.80
CA THR A 18 -13.65 -0.95 3.84
C THR A 18 -15.02 -1.34 4.43
N PRO A 19 -15.20 -2.51 5.10
CA PRO A 19 -16.50 -2.88 5.64
C PRO A 19 -16.87 -2.12 6.92
N GLN A 20 -15.93 -1.37 7.51
CA GLN A 20 -16.09 -0.67 8.79
C GLN A 20 -16.07 0.85 8.66
N VAL A 21 -16.07 1.41 7.46
CA VAL A 21 -15.97 2.85 7.23
C VAL A 21 -16.97 3.66 8.07
N PRO A 22 -18.27 3.34 8.13
CA PRO A 22 -19.22 4.12 8.92
C PRO A 22 -18.88 4.13 10.43
N ALA A 23 -18.46 2.98 10.98
CA ALA A 23 -18.08 2.87 12.39
C ALA A 23 -16.76 3.62 12.68
N ILE A 24 -15.82 3.58 11.74
CA ILE A 24 -14.56 4.31 11.83
C ILE A 24 -14.83 5.81 11.85
N LEU A 25 -15.63 6.34 10.93
CA LEU A 25 -15.96 7.76 10.85
C LEU A 25 -16.60 8.26 12.15
N LYS A 26 -17.61 7.54 12.65
CA LYS A 26 -18.24 7.88 13.93
C LYS A 26 -17.28 7.86 15.11
N SER A 27 -16.33 6.92 15.11
CA SER A 27 -15.29 6.82 16.15
C SER A 27 -14.25 7.92 16.03
N LEU A 28 -13.93 8.36 14.82
CA LEU A 28 -13.00 9.46 14.56
C LEU A 28 -13.56 10.80 15.04
N GLU A 29 -14.84 11.06 14.85
CA GLU A 29 -15.52 12.26 15.39
C GLU A 29 -15.25 12.39 16.89
N ILE A 30 -15.50 11.35 17.66
CA ILE A 30 -15.24 11.32 19.10
C ILE A 30 -13.74 11.44 19.44
N ALA A 31 -12.88 10.83 18.63
CA ALA A 31 -11.44 10.85 18.87
C ALA A 31 -10.82 12.23 18.60
N ILE A 32 -11.33 12.95 17.60
CA ILE A 32 -10.90 14.31 17.26
C ILE A 32 -11.26 15.27 18.40
N GLU A 33 -12.48 15.19 18.93
CA GLU A 33 -12.90 15.97 20.11
C GLU A 33 -12.00 15.72 21.33
N LYS A 34 -11.46 14.50 21.45
CA LYS A 34 -10.51 14.11 22.50
C LYS A 34 -9.04 14.43 22.17
N GLY A 35 -8.79 15.14 21.07
CA GLY A 35 -7.46 15.64 20.72
C GLY A 35 -6.59 14.64 19.94
N LEU A 36 -7.17 13.77 19.11
CA LEU A 36 -6.41 12.94 18.18
C LEU A 36 -5.65 13.83 17.19
N LYS A 37 -4.33 13.58 17.03
CA LYS A 37 -3.41 14.38 16.19
C LYS A 37 -2.47 13.57 15.33
N ILE A 38 -2.30 12.28 15.63
CA ILE A 38 -1.37 11.42 14.86
C ILE A 38 -1.99 10.98 13.53
N PRO A 39 -1.17 10.79 12.48
CA PRO A 39 -1.64 10.41 11.16
C PRO A 39 -2.50 9.16 11.13
N LEU A 40 -3.48 9.14 10.25
CA LEU A 40 -4.37 8.01 10.01
C LEU A 40 -3.99 7.31 8.71
N VAL A 41 -3.87 5.99 8.75
CA VAL A 41 -3.49 5.15 7.61
C VAL A 41 -4.67 4.27 7.19
N TYR A 42 -5.06 4.35 5.92
CA TYR A 42 -6.05 3.50 5.28
C TYR A 42 -5.36 2.36 4.53
N ASN A 43 -5.30 1.16 5.11
CA ASN A 43 -4.59 0.00 4.57
C ASN A 43 -5.59 -0.97 3.93
N THR A 44 -5.57 -1.07 2.61
CA THR A 44 -6.60 -1.73 1.84
C THR A 44 -6.06 -2.66 0.74
N SER A 45 -6.91 -3.57 0.28
CA SER A 45 -6.67 -4.39 -0.92
C SER A 45 -6.87 -3.64 -2.23
N SER A 46 -7.24 -2.37 -2.21
CA SER A 46 -7.63 -1.53 -3.36
C SER A 46 -8.90 -1.96 -4.08
N TYR A 47 -9.65 -2.89 -3.52
CA TYR A 47 -10.96 -3.29 -4.03
C TYR A 47 -12.06 -2.48 -3.32
N ASP A 48 -11.96 -1.15 -3.48
CA ASP A 48 -12.79 -0.18 -2.78
C ASP A 48 -13.75 0.54 -3.73
N SER A 49 -14.93 0.93 -3.22
CA SER A 49 -15.86 1.79 -3.95
C SER A 49 -15.24 3.19 -4.10
N LEU A 50 -15.19 3.69 -5.34
CA LEU A 50 -14.73 5.04 -5.63
C LEU A 50 -15.59 6.12 -4.91
N GLU A 51 -16.87 5.88 -4.76
CA GLU A 51 -17.80 6.78 -4.07
C GLU A 51 -17.45 6.88 -2.58
N VAL A 52 -17.18 5.73 -1.95
CA VAL A 52 -16.75 5.70 -0.55
C VAL A 52 -15.41 6.40 -0.37
N LEU A 53 -14.44 6.16 -1.25
CA LEU A 53 -13.14 6.83 -1.19
C LEU A 53 -13.28 8.35 -1.30
N LYS A 54 -14.15 8.85 -2.16
CA LYS A 54 -14.42 10.30 -2.27
C LYS A 54 -14.98 10.91 -0.97
N LEU A 55 -15.80 10.15 -0.22
CA LEU A 55 -16.30 10.59 1.09
C LEU A 55 -15.19 10.64 2.15
N LEU A 56 -14.08 9.95 1.93
CA LEU A 56 -12.93 9.92 2.85
C LEU A 56 -11.92 11.04 2.57
N ASP A 57 -12.16 11.92 1.60
CA ASP A 57 -11.26 13.03 1.27
C ASP A 57 -11.01 13.95 2.48
N GLY A 58 -9.74 14.14 2.81
CA GLY A 58 -9.31 14.94 3.97
C GLY A 58 -9.36 14.22 5.32
N ILE A 59 -9.74 12.94 5.37
CA ILE A 59 -9.83 12.15 6.61
C ILE A 59 -8.56 11.35 6.87
N PHE A 60 -8.04 10.68 5.85
CA PHE A 60 -6.83 9.88 5.97
C PHE A 60 -5.61 10.63 5.44
N ASP A 61 -4.52 10.53 6.19
CA ASP A 61 -3.24 11.15 5.83
C ASP A 61 -2.44 10.25 4.88
N ILE A 62 -2.53 8.94 5.07
CA ILE A 62 -1.76 7.95 4.31
C ILE A 62 -2.70 6.89 3.76
N TYR A 63 -2.62 6.64 2.46
CA TYR A 63 -3.21 5.47 1.84
C TYR A 63 -2.14 4.42 1.58
N LEU A 64 -2.44 3.17 1.97
CA LEU A 64 -1.57 2.01 1.83
C LEU A 64 -2.29 0.90 1.03
N PRO A 65 -2.54 1.12 -0.28
CA PRO A 65 -3.22 0.16 -1.14
C PRO A 65 -2.30 -0.98 -1.59
N ASP A 66 -2.88 -2.18 -1.71
CA ASP A 66 -2.25 -3.30 -2.41
C ASP A 66 -2.62 -3.29 -3.89
N ALA A 67 -1.64 -3.35 -4.78
CA ALA A 67 -1.83 -3.66 -6.20
C ALA A 67 -1.50 -5.14 -6.43
N LYS A 68 -2.55 -6.00 -6.39
CA LYS A 68 -2.37 -7.47 -6.33
C LYS A 68 -2.30 -8.14 -7.69
N TYR A 69 -3.18 -7.76 -8.62
CA TYR A 69 -3.35 -8.42 -9.91
C TYR A 69 -3.56 -7.41 -11.03
N SER A 70 -3.01 -7.69 -12.20
CA SER A 70 -3.28 -6.95 -13.42
C SER A 70 -4.14 -7.74 -14.44
N ASP A 71 -4.58 -8.92 -14.06
CA ASP A 71 -5.47 -9.78 -14.87
C ASP A 71 -6.71 -10.14 -14.07
N ASP A 72 -7.88 -9.77 -14.57
CA ASP A 72 -9.16 -9.99 -13.89
C ASP A 72 -9.53 -11.47 -13.79
N LYS A 73 -9.08 -12.32 -14.74
CA LYS A 73 -9.31 -13.78 -14.65
C LYS A 73 -8.50 -14.39 -13.50
N ILE A 74 -7.28 -13.89 -13.31
CA ILE A 74 -6.41 -14.29 -12.19
C ILE A 74 -6.99 -13.81 -10.87
N ALA A 75 -7.42 -12.56 -10.80
CA ALA A 75 -8.07 -11.99 -9.62
C ALA A 75 -9.36 -12.72 -9.25
N GLN A 76 -10.20 -13.05 -10.25
CA GLN A 76 -11.42 -13.86 -10.06
C GLN A 76 -11.08 -15.24 -9.56
N LYS A 77 -10.08 -15.91 -10.18
CA LYS A 77 -9.72 -17.30 -9.85
C LYS A 77 -9.21 -17.45 -8.42
N TYR A 78 -8.31 -16.55 -7.98
CA TYR A 78 -7.61 -16.72 -6.71
C TYR A 78 -8.16 -15.88 -5.56
N SER A 79 -8.92 -14.83 -5.85
CA SER A 79 -9.43 -13.91 -4.83
C SER A 79 -10.94 -13.62 -4.95
N ASN A 80 -11.62 -14.26 -5.91
CA ASN A 80 -13.04 -14.01 -6.20
C ASN A 80 -13.37 -12.50 -6.36
N ALA A 81 -12.46 -11.76 -7.02
CA ALA A 81 -12.55 -10.32 -7.22
C ALA A 81 -12.70 -9.98 -8.72
N PRO A 82 -13.92 -9.94 -9.26
CA PRO A 82 -14.17 -9.58 -10.66
C PRO A 82 -13.81 -8.10 -10.91
N ASN A 83 -13.30 -7.81 -12.12
CA ASN A 83 -12.91 -6.45 -12.54
C ASN A 83 -11.90 -5.77 -11.58
N TYR A 84 -11.06 -6.58 -10.92
CA TYR A 84 -10.13 -6.08 -9.90
C TYR A 84 -9.22 -4.98 -10.43
N PHE A 85 -8.65 -5.17 -11.64
CA PHE A 85 -7.64 -4.27 -12.15
C PHE A 85 -8.18 -2.86 -12.39
N GLU A 86 -9.36 -2.72 -12.98
CA GLU A 86 -9.99 -1.41 -13.22
C GLU A 86 -10.46 -0.76 -11.92
N ILE A 87 -11.01 -1.54 -10.99
CA ILE A 87 -11.41 -1.03 -9.66
C ILE A 87 -10.17 -0.53 -8.90
N MET A 88 -9.09 -1.32 -8.85
CA MET A 88 -7.83 -0.97 -8.22
C MET A 88 -7.22 0.30 -8.82
N LYS A 89 -7.19 0.42 -10.16
CA LYS A 89 -6.69 1.63 -10.82
C LYS A 89 -7.48 2.87 -10.42
N SER A 90 -8.80 2.77 -10.43
CA SER A 90 -9.67 3.89 -10.06
C SER A 90 -9.49 4.28 -8.59
N ALA A 91 -9.38 3.29 -7.70
CA ALA A 91 -9.15 3.50 -6.28
C ALA A 91 -7.80 4.17 -6.01
N ILE A 92 -6.71 3.67 -6.60
CA ILE A 92 -5.37 4.23 -6.40
C ILE A 92 -5.26 5.65 -6.97
N LYS A 93 -5.89 5.94 -8.11
CA LYS A 93 -5.96 7.31 -8.66
C LYS A 93 -6.61 8.27 -7.68
N GLU A 94 -7.75 7.89 -7.11
CA GLU A 94 -8.46 8.72 -6.15
C GLU A 94 -7.66 8.90 -4.86
N MET A 95 -7.06 7.84 -4.34
CA MET A 95 -6.19 7.92 -3.17
C MET A 95 -5.01 8.88 -3.42
N HIS A 96 -4.34 8.77 -4.57
CA HIS A 96 -3.25 9.69 -4.94
C HIS A 96 -3.73 11.13 -5.11
N ARG A 97 -4.91 11.34 -5.70
CA ARG A 97 -5.52 12.68 -5.81
C ARG A 97 -5.67 13.35 -4.44
N GLN A 98 -6.08 12.56 -3.42
CA GLN A 98 -6.33 13.08 -2.07
C GLN A 98 -5.06 13.40 -1.31
N VAL A 99 -4.03 12.56 -1.38
CA VAL A 99 -2.87 12.69 -0.51
C VAL A 99 -1.54 12.96 -1.23
N GLY A 100 -1.48 12.73 -2.55
CA GLY A 100 -0.27 12.92 -3.36
C GLY A 100 0.83 11.89 -3.10
N ASP A 101 2.04 12.21 -3.54
CA ASP A 101 3.24 11.41 -3.30
C ASP A 101 3.63 11.42 -1.81
N LEU A 102 4.26 10.35 -1.33
CA LEU A 102 4.63 10.18 0.07
C LEU A 102 5.58 11.27 0.57
N ILE A 103 5.19 11.93 1.66
CA ILE A 103 6.00 12.87 2.43
C ILE A 103 6.51 12.17 3.69
N ILE A 104 7.83 12.22 3.89
CA ILE A 104 8.53 11.63 5.03
C ILE A 104 9.16 12.76 5.84
N SER A 105 8.98 12.72 7.16
CA SER A 105 9.67 13.66 8.05
C SER A 105 11.16 13.31 8.15
N ASN A 106 12.03 14.31 8.11
CA ASN A 106 13.43 14.13 8.46
C ASN A 106 13.57 14.09 9.99
N LEU A 107 13.66 12.89 10.57
CA LEU A 107 13.93 12.73 11.99
C LEU A 107 15.42 13.00 12.28
N LYS A 108 15.82 14.27 12.36
CA LYS A 108 17.05 14.68 13.06
C LYS A 108 16.87 14.73 14.58
N SER A 109 15.88 14.04 15.14
CA SER A 109 15.61 14.01 16.57
C SER A 109 16.40 12.89 17.24
N GLN A 110 17.22 13.25 18.21
CA GLN A 110 18.20 12.42 18.92
C GLN A 110 17.59 11.31 19.81
N ASN A 111 16.27 11.11 19.86
CA ASN A 111 15.61 10.23 20.84
C ASN A 111 14.62 9.20 20.29
N SER A 112 14.56 8.91 19.00
CA SER A 112 13.65 7.86 18.56
C SER A 112 14.34 6.50 18.44
N LYS A 113 13.97 5.55 19.30
CA LYS A 113 14.39 4.14 19.22
C LYS A 113 13.80 3.38 18.02
N LEU A 114 13.00 4.02 17.17
CA LEU A 114 12.41 3.43 15.96
C LEU A 114 13.17 3.90 14.72
N LYS A 115 14.28 3.24 14.43
CA LYS A 115 15.00 3.37 13.17
C LYS A 115 14.36 2.42 12.15
N LEU A 116 13.44 2.91 11.33
CA LEU A 116 13.11 2.24 10.08
C LEU A 116 14.33 2.36 9.16
N LYS A 117 15.16 1.33 9.15
CA LYS A 117 16.27 1.22 8.20
C LYS A 117 15.69 0.86 6.84
N PHE A 118 15.52 1.85 5.98
CA PHE A 118 15.33 1.64 4.57
C PHE A 118 16.69 1.26 3.96
N GLN A 119 16.98 -0.03 3.87
CA GLN A 119 18.18 -0.50 3.17
C GLN A 119 17.97 -0.35 1.67
N ASN A 120 18.90 0.31 1.01
CA ASN A 120 19.05 0.50 -0.45
C ASN A 120 18.45 1.74 -1.11
N PHE A 121 18.19 2.81 -0.36
CA PHE A 121 17.90 4.11 -0.97
C PHE A 121 19.07 5.06 -0.78
N GLY A 122 19.72 5.45 -1.89
CA GLY A 122 20.53 6.66 -1.89
C GLY A 122 19.65 7.81 -1.40
N ASP A 123 20.05 8.48 -0.32
CA ASP A 123 19.49 9.70 0.24
C ASP A 123 18.09 9.70 0.90
N ILE A 124 17.45 8.56 1.19
CA ILE A 124 16.30 8.59 2.09
C ILE A 124 16.80 8.39 3.53
N SER A 125 17.04 9.51 4.19
CA SER A 125 17.29 9.60 5.62
C SER A 125 16.14 8.97 6.42
N GLU A 126 16.46 8.38 7.56
CA GLU A 126 15.53 7.85 8.56
C GLU A 126 14.38 8.86 8.79
N GLY A 127 13.13 8.42 8.60
CA GLY A 127 11.98 9.30 8.76
C GLY A 127 10.68 8.53 9.00
N VAL A 128 9.64 9.24 9.40
CA VAL A 128 8.28 8.74 9.57
C VAL A 128 7.40 9.27 8.46
N ALA A 129 6.60 8.41 7.84
CA ALA A 129 5.60 8.82 6.86
C ALA A 129 4.56 9.74 7.53
N LEU A 130 4.36 10.92 6.96
CA LEU A 130 3.41 11.92 7.46
C LEU A 130 2.13 11.95 6.65
N ARG A 131 2.24 11.89 5.34
CA ARG A 131 1.13 11.97 4.39
C ARG A 131 1.53 11.36 3.06
N GLY A 132 0.58 10.81 2.32
CA GLY A 132 0.79 10.39 0.93
C GLY A 132 0.49 8.93 0.64
N LEU A 133 0.76 8.53 -0.61
CA LEU A 133 0.47 7.22 -1.14
C LEU A 133 1.68 6.27 -1.00
N ILE A 134 1.45 5.08 -0.46
CA ILE A 134 2.39 3.95 -0.43
C ILE A 134 1.73 2.76 -1.11
N VAL A 135 2.10 2.45 -2.34
CA VAL A 135 1.57 1.26 -3.02
C VAL A 135 2.38 0.03 -2.63
N ARG A 136 1.69 -1.05 -2.27
CA ARG A 136 2.31 -2.35 -2.02
C ARG A 136 2.02 -3.31 -3.17
N HIS A 137 3.03 -4.06 -3.57
CA HIS A 137 2.92 -5.08 -4.60
C HIS A 137 3.56 -6.38 -4.14
N LEU A 138 2.74 -7.41 -3.94
CA LEU A 138 3.22 -8.76 -3.59
C LEU A 138 3.57 -9.51 -4.87
N VAL A 139 4.83 -9.90 -5.00
CA VAL A 139 5.28 -10.73 -6.11
C VAL A 139 4.75 -12.15 -5.94
N LEU A 140 4.08 -12.67 -6.95
CA LEU A 140 3.57 -14.03 -6.99
C LEU A 140 4.41 -14.91 -7.93
N PRO A 141 4.47 -16.23 -7.68
CA PRO A 141 5.14 -17.15 -8.58
C PRO A 141 4.59 -17.07 -10.02
N ASN A 142 5.42 -17.39 -10.99
CA ASN A 142 5.02 -17.45 -12.40
C ASN A 142 4.43 -16.14 -12.95
N ASN A 143 4.84 -15.00 -12.36
CA ASN A 143 4.32 -13.68 -12.72
C ASN A 143 2.78 -13.55 -12.65
N LEU A 144 2.12 -14.31 -11.79
CA LEU A 144 0.65 -14.30 -11.66
C LEU A 144 0.08 -12.96 -11.19
N ALA A 145 0.88 -12.14 -10.51
CA ALA A 145 0.50 -10.77 -10.15
C ALA A 145 0.44 -9.84 -11.37
N GLY A 146 1.18 -10.14 -12.45
CA GLY A 146 1.23 -9.31 -13.65
C GLY A 146 1.90 -7.96 -13.41
N SER A 147 3.06 -7.97 -12.75
CA SER A 147 3.80 -6.79 -12.27
C SER A 147 4.04 -5.73 -13.35
N GLU A 148 4.23 -6.14 -14.62
CA GLU A 148 4.52 -5.21 -15.72
C GLU A 148 3.40 -4.18 -15.91
N LYS A 149 2.16 -4.63 -16.06
CA LYS A 149 1.01 -3.74 -16.25
C LYS A 149 0.72 -2.88 -15.02
N ILE A 150 0.99 -3.41 -13.81
CA ILE A 150 0.85 -2.64 -12.56
C ILE A 150 1.87 -1.50 -12.53
N PHE A 151 3.14 -1.76 -12.83
CA PHE A 151 4.17 -0.73 -12.80
C PHE A 151 4.04 0.28 -13.94
N GLU A 152 3.60 -0.18 -15.12
CA GLU A 152 3.23 0.70 -16.22
C GLU A 152 2.12 1.68 -15.80
N PHE A 153 1.07 1.18 -15.18
CA PHE A 153 -0.02 2.00 -14.63
C PHE A 153 0.49 3.01 -13.59
N ILE A 154 1.27 2.55 -12.60
CA ILE A 154 1.79 3.44 -11.56
C ILE A 154 2.68 4.53 -12.17
N ALA A 155 3.59 4.18 -13.10
CA ALA A 155 4.52 5.12 -13.69
C ALA A 155 3.86 6.16 -14.61
N ASN A 156 2.84 5.75 -15.37
CA ASN A 156 2.24 6.56 -16.41
C ASN A 156 0.97 7.31 -15.96
N GLU A 157 0.22 6.75 -15.00
CA GLU A 157 -1.09 7.27 -14.62
C GLU A 157 -1.14 7.78 -13.17
N ILE A 158 -0.14 7.47 -12.34
CA ILE A 158 -0.04 7.96 -10.97
C ILE A 158 1.19 8.89 -10.85
N SER A 159 2.36 8.34 -10.53
CA SER A 159 3.60 9.12 -10.39
C SER A 159 4.83 8.20 -10.43
N LYS A 160 5.88 8.62 -11.12
CA LYS A 160 7.19 7.95 -11.04
C LYS A 160 7.86 8.12 -9.66
N ASN A 161 7.35 9.03 -8.83
CA ASN A 161 7.79 9.23 -7.46
C ASN A 161 6.90 8.51 -6.43
N THR A 162 5.90 7.72 -6.88
CA THR A 162 5.12 6.87 -5.96
C THR A 162 6.06 5.98 -5.15
N PHE A 163 5.85 5.93 -3.83
CA PHE A 163 6.55 5.00 -2.96
C PHE A 163 5.98 3.59 -3.18
N LEU A 164 6.79 2.70 -3.75
CA LEU A 164 6.39 1.35 -4.10
C LEU A 164 7.12 0.32 -3.24
N ASN A 165 6.38 -0.38 -2.40
CA ASN A 165 6.87 -1.52 -1.65
C ASN A 165 6.65 -2.80 -2.45
N ILE A 166 7.74 -3.39 -2.96
CA ILE A 166 7.75 -4.66 -3.69
C ILE A 166 8.08 -5.77 -2.68
N MET A 167 7.12 -6.66 -2.43
CA MET A 167 7.21 -7.65 -1.35
C MET A 167 7.56 -9.04 -1.90
N ASP A 168 8.58 -9.70 -1.34
CA ASP A 168 9.01 -11.07 -1.65
C ASP A 168 8.42 -12.13 -0.71
N GLN A 169 7.61 -11.68 0.24
CA GLN A 169 7.14 -12.48 1.37
C GLN A 169 6.02 -13.47 1.05
N TYR A 170 5.73 -13.72 -0.25
CA TYR A 170 4.69 -14.68 -0.61
C TYR A 170 4.97 -16.06 0.00
N TRP A 171 3.97 -16.59 0.68
CA TRP A 171 3.94 -17.94 1.23
C TRP A 171 2.66 -18.64 0.83
N PRO A 172 2.71 -19.89 0.31
CA PRO A 172 1.51 -20.67 0.04
C PRO A 172 0.73 -20.92 1.34
N ALA A 173 -0.47 -20.36 1.43
CA ALA A 173 -1.33 -20.48 2.60
C ALA A 173 -2.76 -20.80 2.17
N TYR A 174 -3.58 -21.28 3.11
CA TYR A 174 -4.98 -21.62 2.93
C TYR A 174 -5.17 -22.58 1.73
N LYS A 175 -5.88 -22.17 0.68
CA LYS A 175 -6.17 -22.99 -0.51
C LYS A 175 -5.06 -22.95 -1.57
N ALA A 176 -3.96 -22.27 -1.36
CA ALA A 176 -2.90 -22.14 -2.35
C ALA A 176 -2.32 -23.50 -2.80
N HIS A 177 -2.31 -24.50 -1.90
CA HIS A 177 -1.88 -25.86 -2.21
C HIS A 177 -2.77 -26.58 -3.25
N GLN A 178 -3.99 -26.10 -3.50
CA GLN A 178 -4.91 -26.62 -4.52
C GLN A 178 -4.54 -26.12 -5.94
N TYR A 179 -3.62 -25.16 -6.01
CA TYR A 179 -3.16 -24.54 -7.25
C TYR A 179 -1.66 -24.77 -7.41
N PRO A 180 -1.21 -25.71 -8.26
CA PRO A 180 0.22 -26.01 -8.42
C PRO A 180 1.07 -24.76 -8.70
N GLU A 181 0.52 -23.81 -9.45
CA GLU A 181 1.17 -22.55 -9.81
C GLU A 181 1.37 -21.60 -8.62
N LEU A 182 0.62 -21.78 -7.51
CA LEU A 182 0.74 -21.00 -6.26
C LEU A 182 1.35 -21.82 -5.11
N SER A 183 1.64 -23.11 -5.31
CA SER A 183 2.05 -24.01 -4.23
C SER A 183 3.52 -23.90 -3.82
N ARG A 184 4.25 -22.92 -4.33
CA ARG A 184 5.65 -22.65 -4.03
C ARG A 184 5.91 -21.17 -3.70
N ARG A 185 7.01 -20.88 -3.05
CA ARG A 185 7.52 -19.51 -2.94
C ARG A 185 8.04 -19.00 -4.30
N ILE A 186 8.18 -17.70 -4.41
CA ILE A 186 8.88 -17.07 -5.53
C ILE A 186 10.37 -17.43 -5.49
N THR A 187 11.03 -17.41 -6.63
CA THR A 187 12.48 -17.55 -6.71
C THR A 187 13.16 -16.17 -6.62
N LYS A 188 14.46 -16.16 -6.34
CA LYS A 188 15.27 -14.93 -6.35
C LYS A 188 15.29 -14.27 -7.72
N GLU A 189 15.29 -15.07 -8.79
CA GLU A 189 15.25 -14.59 -10.17
C GLU A 189 13.92 -13.95 -10.52
N GLU A 190 12.79 -14.52 -10.07
CA GLU A 190 11.46 -13.93 -10.24
C GLU A 190 11.41 -12.56 -9.55
N PHE A 191 11.91 -12.48 -8.32
CA PHE A 191 11.93 -11.22 -7.57
C PHE A 191 12.85 -10.17 -8.23
N ALA A 192 14.07 -10.56 -8.61
CA ALA A 192 15.01 -9.68 -9.28
C ALA A 192 14.45 -9.13 -10.61
N LYS A 193 13.74 -9.96 -11.38
CA LYS A 193 13.04 -9.52 -12.59
C LYS A 193 12.03 -8.41 -12.29
N VAL A 194 11.24 -8.56 -11.23
CA VAL A 194 10.21 -7.58 -10.87
C VAL A 194 10.85 -6.25 -10.44
N ILE A 195 11.95 -6.29 -9.66
CA ILE A 195 12.68 -5.07 -9.29
C ILE A 195 13.25 -4.35 -10.53
N ASN A 196 13.87 -5.10 -11.45
CA ASN A 196 14.42 -4.53 -12.69
C ASN A 196 13.33 -3.92 -13.57
N LEU A 197 12.15 -4.54 -13.59
CA LEU A 197 11.00 -4.03 -14.31
C LEU A 197 10.52 -2.69 -13.74
N ALA A 198 10.40 -2.55 -12.41
CA ALA A 198 10.06 -1.30 -11.77
C ALA A 198 11.05 -0.17 -12.12
N LYS A 199 12.35 -0.48 -12.10
CA LYS A 199 13.40 0.45 -12.52
C LYS A 199 13.29 0.85 -14.01
N LYS A 200 12.95 -0.11 -14.90
CA LYS A 200 12.74 0.14 -16.35
C LYS A 200 11.61 1.13 -16.60
N PHE A 201 10.53 1.09 -15.82
CA PHE A 201 9.44 2.07 -15.87
C PHE A 201 9.79 3.42 -15.23
N GLY A 202 10.99 3.56 -14.68
CA GLY A 202 11.47 4.80 -14.07
C GLY A 202 10.89 5.10 -12.69
N LEU A 203 10.36 4.09 -12.00
CA LEU A 203 9.94 4.21 -10.61
C LEU A 203 11.16 4.39 -9.71
N LYS A 204 11.19 5.47 -8.92
CA LYS A 204 12.40 5.92 -8.21
C LYS A 204 12.43 5.55 -6.74
N ARG A 205 11.28 5.43 -6.10
CA ARG A 205 11.16 5.23 -4.65
C ARG A 205 10.70 3.80 -4.35
N LEU A 206 11.64 2.85 -4.50
CA LEU A 206 11.39 1.42 -4.33
C LEU A 206 11.82 0.97 -2.92
N TYR A 207 11.00 0.19 -2.26
CA TYR A 207 11.32 -0.57 -1.04
C TYR A 207 11.12 -2.07 -1.31
N PHE A 208 12.10 -2.92 -0.92
CA PHE A 208 12.05 -4.36 -1.14
C PHE A 208 12.99 -5.13 -0.21
#